data_3cb083a99a5a3e76e24d03676d25b310
#
_entry.id   3cb083a99a5a3e76e24d03676d25b310
#
_cell.length_a   1.000
_cell.length_b   1.000
_cell.length_c   1.000
_cell.angle_alpha   90.00
_cell.angle_beta   90.00
_cell.angle_gamma   90.00
#
_symmetry.space_group_name_H-M   'P 1'
#
loop_
_entity.id
_entity.type
_entity.pdbx_description
1 polymer ?
#
loop_
_entity_poly.entity_id
_entity_poly.type
_entity_poly.pdbx_seq_one_letter_code
_entity_poly.pdbx_strand_id
1 'polypeptide(L)' 'PEFIHGGGGTSFDPVFEHIKSNRFERYDGCIYLTDGYAPEPTIKPPCKVFWCITKDGETGPHLKFGRVVKMK' A
#
# COMPACT_ATOMS: atom_id res chain seq x y z
N PRO A 1 -14.37 0.45 6.76
CA PRO A 1 -13.39 1.52 6.93
C PRO A 1 -12.16 1.30 6.08
N GLU A 2 -11.37 2.35 5.87
CA GLU A 2 -10.10 2.27 5.18
C GLU A 2 -8.95 2.10 6.16
N PHE A 3 -7.96 1.31 5.76
CA PHE A 3 -6.70 1.22 6.47
C PHE A 3 -5.76 2.26 5.87
N ILE A 4 -5.25 3.16 6.70
CA ILE A 4 -4.35 4.23 6.24
C ILE A 4 -2.98 3.99 6.86
N HIS A 5 -1.96 3.89 6.01
CA HIS A 5 -0.58 3.71 6.44
C HIS A 5 0.30 4.74 5.77
N GLY A 6 1.13 5.39 6.54
CA GLY A 6 2.09 6.37 6.04
C GLY A 6 3.48 6.08 6.55
N GLY A 7 4.47 6.47 5.77
CA GLY A 7 5.86 6.33 6.13
C GLY A 7 6.65 5.51 5.13
N GLY A 8 7.96 5.63 5.24
CA GLY A 8 8.88 4.86 4.43
C GLY A 8 9.14 3.49 5.00
N GLY A 9 9.60 2.60 4.16
CA GLY A 9 9.99 1.26 4.57
C GLY A 9 10.67 0.57 3.42
N THR A 10 11.30 -0.55 3.71
CA THR A 10 12.00 -1.33 2.70
C THR A 10 11.14 -2.40 2.07
N SER A 11 9.89 -2.56 2.56
CA SER A 11 8.98 -3.58 2.06
C SER A 11 7.54 -3.17 2.34
N PHE A 12 6.64 -3.49 1.40
CA PHE A 12 5.21 -3.28 1.56
C PHE A 12 4.53 -4.46 2.26
N ASP A 13 5.15 -5.62 2.26
CA ASP A 13 4.55 -6.86 2.75
C ASP A 13 4.11 -6.83 4.21
N PRO A 14 4.86 -6.22 5.15
CA PRO A 14 4.40 -6.19 6.55
C PRO A 14 3.03 -5.52 6.73
N VAL A 15 2.75 -4.48 5.97
CA VAL A 15 1.44 -3.80 6.03
C VAL A 15 0.34 -4.70 5.49
N PHE A 16 0.58 -5.34 4.36
CA PHE A 16 -0.40 -6.23 3.74
C PHE A 16 -0.62 -7.48 4.57
N GLU A 17 0.42 -8.00 5.21
CA GLU A 17 0.29 -9.12 6.15
C GLU A 17 -0.58 -8.73 7.34
N HIS A 18 -0.40 -7.54 7.87
CA HIS A 18 -1.21 -7.04 8.98
C HIS A 18 -2.69 -6.99 8.59
N ILE A 19 -3.01 -6.45 7.42
CA ILE A 19 -4.39 -6.34 6.95
C ILE A 19 -4.99 -7.73 6.74
N LYS A 20 -4.21 -8.64 6.14
CA LYS A 20 -4.66 -10.00 5.85
C LYS A 20 -4.92 -10.80 7.11
N SER A 21 -4.10 -10.61 8.13
CA SER A 21 -4.19 -11.35 9.39
C SER A 21 -5.24 -10.82 10.34
N ASN A 22 -5.74 -9.62 10.11
CA ASN A 22 -6.71 -8.99 11.01
C ASN A 22 -8.12 -9.44 10.65
N ARG A 23 -8.59 -10.50 11.31
CA ARG A 23 -9.89 -11.11 11.03
C ARG A 23 -11.08 -10.32 11.60
N PHE A 24 -10.81 -9.43 12.53
CA PHE A 24 -11.87 -8.69 13.20
C PHE A 24 -12.21 -7.38 12.54
N GLU A 25 -11.31 -6.89 11.69
CA GLU A 25 -11.51 -5.67 10.95
C GLU A 25 -11.59 -5.99 9.45
N ARG A 26 -12.66 -5.52 8.82
CA ARG A 26 -12.81 -5.64 7.37
C ARG A 26 -12.60 -4.28 6.75
N TYR A 27 -11.46 -4.12 6.11
CA TYR A 27 -11.14 -2.87 5.46
C TYR A 27 -11.68 -2.88 4.03
N ASP A 28 -12.31 -1.77 3.65
CA ASP A 28 -12.83 -1.58 2.29
C ASP A 28 -11.71 -1.22 1.33
N GLY A 29 -10.65 -0.66 1.83
CA GLY A 29 -9.48 -0.31 1.05
C GLY A 29 -8.31 0.02 1.93
N CYS A 30 -7.13 0.08 1.31
CA CYS A 30 -5.90 0.48 1.97
C CYS A 30 -5.36 1.73 1.28
N ILE A 31 -5.18 2.81 2.03
CA ILE A 31 -4.53 4.02 1.53
C ILE A 31 -3.09 3.98 2.01
N TYR A 32 -2.18 3.82 1.07
CA TYR A 32 -0.76 3.65 1.35
C TYR A 32 0.02 4.88 0.89
N LEU A 33 0.52 5.65 1.86
CA LEU A 33 1.33 6.83 1.58
C LEU A 33 2.80 6.43 1.68
N THR A 34 3.52 6.50 0.57
CA THR A 34 4.90 6.04 0.49
C THR A 34 5.64 6.73 -0.65
N ASP A 35 6.96 6.65 -0.64
CA ASP A 35 7.78 7.10 -1.75
C ASP A 35 7.85 6.07 -2.90
N GLY A 36 7.28 4.89 -2.70
CA GLY A 36 7.25 3.86 -3.72
C GLY A 36 8.54 3.08 -3.89
N TYR A 37 9.56 3.36 -3.12
CA TYR A 37 10.85 2.69 -3.24
C TYR A 37 10.91 1.43 -2.37
N ALA A 38 10.32 0.36 -2.89
CA ALA A 38 10.38 -0.95 -2.27
C ALA A 38 10.11 -2.00 -3.36
N PRO A 39 10.53 -3.25 -3.14
CA PRO A 39 10.24 -4.31 -4.09
C PRO A 39 8.75 -4.57 -4.23
N GLU A 40 8.37 -5.18 -5.35
CA GLU A 40 7.00 -5.61 -5.57
C GLU A 40 6.51 -6.46 -4.40
N PRO A 41 5.31 -6.18 -3.87
CA PRO A 41 4.79 -6.97 -2.76
C PRO A 41 4.50 -8.40 -3.18
N THR A 42 4.75 -9.34 -2.27
CA THR A 42 4.46 -10.76 -2.48
C THR A 42 3.16 -11.17 -1.80
N ILE A 43 2.65 -10.34 -0.90
CA ILE A 43 1.42 -10.62 -0.15
C ILE A 43 0.31 -9.74 -0.70
N LYS A 44 -0.77 -10.38 -1.17
CA LYS A 44 -1.94 -9.66 -1.68
C LYS A 44 -2.89 -9.34 -0.53
N PRO A 45 -3.20 -8.07 -0.30
CA PRO A 45 -4.20 -7.71 0.73
C PRO A 45 -5.61 -8.10 0.27
N PRO A 46 -6.56 -8.28 1.21
CA PRO A 46 -7.93 -8.63 0.87
C PRO A 46 -8.78 -7.45 0.38
N CYS A 47 -8.17 -6.30 0.18
CA CYS A 47 -8.85 -5.09 -0.29
C CYS A 47 -7.99 -4.40 -1.34
N LYS A 48 -8.57 -3.44 -2.04
CA LYS A 48 -7.83 -2.66 -3.03
C LYS A 48 -6.90 -1.67 -2.33
N VAL A 49 -5.77 -1.40 -2.98
CA VAL A 49 -4.78 -0.46 -2.47
C VAL A 49 -4.86 0.83 -3.27
N PHE A 50 -4.90 1.95 -2.56
CA PHE A 50 -4.77 3.26 -3.16
C PHE A 50 -3.40 3.82 -2.78
N TRP A 51 -2.49 3.79 -3.75
CA TRP A 51 -1.12 4.22 -3.55
C TRP A 51 -1.02 5.73 -3.72
N CYS A 52 -0.65 6.43 -2.66
CA CYS A 52 -0.37 7.86 -2.69
C CYS A 52 1.14 8.04 -2.64
N ILE A 53 1.74 8.31 -3.79
CA ILE A 53 3.20 8.38 -3.92
C ILE A 53 3.65 9.81 -3.71
N THR A 54 4.68 10.00 -2.91
CA THR A 54 5.23 11.33 -2.63
C THR A 54 5.77 11.98 -3.90
N LYS A 55 5.88 13.30 -3.86
CA LYS A 55 6.30 14.11 -5.00
C LYS A 55 7.58 13.61 -5.67
N ASP A 56 8.55 13.21 -4.87
CA ASP A 56 9.85 12.73 -5.37
C ASP A 56 9.92 11.21 -5.41
N GLY A 57 8.78 10.55 -5.23
CA GLY A 57 8.74 9.10 -5.22
C GLY A 57 8.69 8.46 -6.59
N GLU A 58 8.72 7.14 -6.59
CA GLU A 58 8.72 6.34 -7.80
C GLU A 58 7.37 5.65 -7.99
N THR A 59 6.79 5.80 -9.18
CA THR A 59 5.62 5.02 -9.60
C THR A 59 6.09 3.94 -10.57
N GLY A 60 5.42 2.81 -10.56
CA GLY A 60 5.78 1.74 -11.47
C GLY A 60 4.89 0.52 -11.32
N PRO A 61 5.13 -0.52 -12.15
CA PRO A 61 4.27 -1.71 -12.15
C PRO A 61 4.38 -2.56 -10.88
N HIS A 62 5.35 -2.28 -10.03
CA HIS A 62 5.50 -2.96 -8.73
C HIS A 62 4.44 -2.52 -7.71
N LEU A 63 3.78 -1.38 -7.94
CA LEU A 63 2.70 -0.90 -7.07
C LEU A 63 1.39 -1.54 -7.52
N LYS A 64 1.16 -2.76 -7.06
CA LYS A 64 0.04 -3.60 -7.49
C LYS A 64 -1.18 -3.47 -6.60
N PHE A 65 -2.25 -4.14 -7.00
CA PHE A 65 -3.48 -4.35 -6.25
C PHE A 65 -4.39 -3.13 -6.15
N GLY A 66 -4.18 -2.12 -6.99
CA GLY A 66 -5.06 -0.99 -6.98
C GLY A 66 -4.57 0.18 -7.83
N ARG A 67 -4.87 1.36 -7.36
CA ARG A 67 -4.65 2.59 -8.07
C ARG A 67 -3.40 3.31 -7.57
N VAL A 68 -2.71 3.99 -8.48
CA VAL A 68 -1.50 4.75 -8.14
C VAL A 68 -1.73 6.22 -8.48
N VAL A 69 -1.50 7.08 -7.50
CA VAL A 69 -1.56 8.54 -7.69
C VAL A 69 -0.28 9.14 -7.13
N LYS A 70 0.38 9.96 -7.93
CA LYS A 70 1.57 10.67 -7.48
C LYS A 70 1.18 12.06 -7.03
N MET A 71 1.61 12.42 -5.83
CA MET A 71 1.38 13.76 -5.29
C MET A 71 2.26 14.79 -5.99
N LYS A 72 1.74 15.99 -6.12
CA LYS A 72 2.48 17.09 -6.74
C LYS A 72 3.30 17.87 -5.75
#